data_8540c82046a2f54a5f94801c1779cf0f
#
_entry.id   8540c82046a2f54a5f94801c1779cf0f
#
_cell.length_a   1.000
_cell.length_b   1.000
_cell.length_c   1.000
_cell.angle_alpha   90.00
_cell.angle_beta   90.00
_cell.angle_gamma   90.00
#
_symmetry.space_group_name_H-M   'P 1'
#
loop_
_entity.id
_entity.type
_entity.pdbx_description
1 polymer ?
#
loop_
_entity_poly.entity_id
_entity_poly.type
_entity_poly.pdbx_seq_one_letter_code
_entity_poly.pdbx_strand_id
1 'polypeptide(L)'
;MLQPELEALDREPLARLQLERMRATLARCRTSAAWRRRLGDVRPDDVKRPEDWARLPFLTKDELRDAYPYGLACGERYRRVHMSSGTTGNPILNPCTAADVAQWGEVMARCYVAAGVGPDDVIQITPSFGLFTGGFGFHYGAERLGAMVVPVGAGRTSLQLRLMRDLKTTVLTAIATYPLRLIEVAREERFDLSTLSLRVGIFGSEMWSDALRTRIERDLSIRTYDIIGMTETGGPGLGIDCVARAGVHVWEDHYVVEIVDPNSGAPRPDGDEGELVVSTLTREGLPLVRYRTHDLTRVLSRARCTCGRTSLRLDRLRGRTDDMVIYKGVNFYPRQVETLLLAHAGVSHEYQIVLEAENGGERMTVIVETEPGCDPGVAARIRRDLHDALALGPEIRLCPAGTLERPQGKAVRVVDRRIQ
;
A
#
# COMPACT_ATOMS: atom_id res chain seq x y z
N MET A 1 1.03 12.45 18.91
CA MET A 1 2.12 12.63 17.92
C MET A 1 3.42 12.19 18.58
N LEU A 2 4.30 11.56 17.82
CA LEU A 2 5.64 11.16 18.28
C LEU A 2 6.61 12.34 18.24
N GLN A 3 6.53 13.16 17.20
CA GLN A 3 7.36 14.33 16.94
C GLN A 3 6.45 15.53 16.59
N PRO A 4 5.83 16.14 17.60
CA PRO A 4 4.87 17.23 17.38
C PRO A 4 5.45 18.41 16.59
N GLU A 5 6.75 18.70 16.79
CA GLU A 5 7.49 19.75 16.11
C GLU A 5 7.59 19.56 14.59
N LEU A 6 7.49 18.32 14.09
CA LEU A 6 7.49 17.98 12.66
C LEU A 6 6.09 17.65 12.15
N GLU A 7 5.33 16.85 12.92
CA GLU A 7 4.00 16.38 12.53
C GLU A 7 2.93 17.48 12.55
N ALA A 8 3.17 18.61 13.23
CA ALA A 8 2.26 19.74 13.33
C ALA A 8 2.83 21.06 12.78
N LEU A 9 3.87 20.97 11.91
CA LEU A 9 4.43 22.14 11.24
C LEU A 9 3.37 22.86 10.41
N ASP A 10 3.32 24.18 10.49
CA ASP A 10 2.52 24.99 9.58
C ASP A 10 3.11 24.98 8.16
N ARG A 11 2.29 25.33 7.17
CA ARG A 11 2.63 25.19 5.75
C ARG A 11 3.92 25.92 5.35
N GLU A 12 4.16 27.10 5.86
CA GLU A 12 5.35 27.90 5.50
C GLU A 12 6.66 27.31 6.06
N PRO A 13 6.78 26.97 7.36
CA PRO A 13 7.94 26.23 7.87
C PRO A 13 8.15 24.89 7.18
N LEU A 14 7.08 24.15 6.88
CA LEU A 14 7.16 22.88 6.16
C LEU A 14 7.72 23.08 4.75
N ALA A 15 7.25 24.07 4.01
CA ALA A 15 7.74 24.38 2.66
C ALA A 15 9.24 24.74 2.67
N ARG A 16 9.71 25.47 3.67
CA ARG A 16 11.16 25.77 3.85
C ARG A 16 11.96 24.49 4.11
N LEU A 17 11.49 23.63 4.99
CA LEU A 17 12.13 22.35 5.28
C LEU A 17 12.15 21.43 4.04
N GLN A 18 11.05 21.35 3.32
CA GLN A 18 10.97 20.58 2.06
C GLN A 18 11.97 21.12 1.03
N LEU A 19 12.05 22.42 0.84
CA LEU A 19 12.97 23.03 -0.12
C LEU A 19 14.44 22.72 0.22
N GLU A 20 14.82 22.82 1.49
CA GLU A 20 16.16 22.45 1.98
C GLU A 20 16.46 20.98 1.66
N ARG A 21 15.55 20.08 2.02
CA ARG A 21 15.68 18.63 1.79
C ARG A 21 15.65 18.25 0.31
N MET A 22 14.86 18.96 -0.52
CA MET A 22 14.87 18.80 -1.99
C MET A 22 16.26 19.10 -2.56
N ARG A 23 16.86 20.22 -2.17
CA ARG A 23 18.22 20.61 -2.61
C ARG A 23 19.25 19.57 -2.17
N ALA A 24 19.19 19.12 -0.92
CA ALA A 24 20.06 18.06 -0.40
C ALA A 24 19.90 16.75 -1.17
N THR A 25 18.67 16.37 -1.52
CA THR A 25 18.39 15.18 -2.35
C THR A 25 18.98 15.32 -3.75
N LEU A 26 18.81 16.46 -4.42
CA LEU A 26 19.43 16.71 -5.74
C LEU A 26 20.96 16.68 -5.66
N ALA A 27 21.55 17.28 -4.64
CA ALA A 27 23.01 17.24 -4.44
C ALA A 27 23.49 15.79 -4.29
N ARG A 28 22.77 14.97 -3.53
CA ARG A 28 23.04 13.53 -3.39
C ARG A 28 22.88 12.77 -4.71
N CYS A 29 21.78 13.00 -5.45
CA CYS A 29 21.57 12.39 -6.77
C CYS A 29 22.74 12.70 -7.71
N ARG A 30 23.29 13.91 -7.70
CA ARG A 30 24.40 14.29 -8.54
C ARG A 30 25.73 13.59 -8.23
N THR A 31 25.84 12.86 -7.13
CA THR A 31 27.02 11.97 -6.86
C THR A 31 26.99 10.74 -7.80
N SER A 32 25.80 10.25 -8.20
CA SER A 32 25.65 9.14 -9.13
C SER A 32 25.77 9.59 -10.60
N ALA A 33 26.53 8.81 -11.40
CA ALA A 33 26.64 9.08 -12.83
C ALA A 33 25.31 8.93 -13.59
N ALA A 34 24.48 7.97 -13.17
CA ALA A 34 23.17 7.75 -13.77
C ALA A 34 22.23 8.93 -13.50
N TRP A 35 22.20 9.42 -12.27
CA TRP A 35 21.43 10.60 -11.93
C TRP A 35 21.93 11.87 -12.63
N ARG A 36 23.25 12.06 -12.79
CA ARG A 36 23.78 13.21 -13.55
C ARG A 36 23.28 13.21 -14.98
N ARG A 37 23.30 12.04 -15.66
CA ARG A 37 22.76 11.94 -17.04
C ARG A 37 21.26 12.29 -17.08
N ARG A 38 20.49 11.82 -16.08
CA ARG A 38 19.05 12.05 -16.02
C ARG A 38 18.69 13.49 -15.70
N LEU A 39 19.37 14.11 -14.76
CA LEU A 39 19.11 15.49 -14.33
C LEU A 39 19.69 16.53 -15.30
N GLY A 40 20.64 16.13 -16.18
CA GLY A 40 21.33 17.05 -17.07
C GLY A 40 22.02 18.20 -16.29
N ASP A 41 21.75 19.42 -16.71
CA ASP A 41 22.34 20.62 -16.11
C ASP A 41 21.63 21.12 -14.86
N VAL A 42 20.50 20.50 -14.47
CA VAL A 42 19.75 20.90 -13.26
C VAL A 42 20.65 20.81 -12.02
N ARG A 43 20.73 21.90 -11.27
CA ARG A 43 21.50 22.03 -10.03
C ARG A 43 20.57 22.18 -8.82
N PRO A 44 21.01 21.84 -7.62
CA PRO A 44 20.22 22.05 -6.39
C PRO A 44 19.69 23.48 -6.24
N ASP A 45 20.50 24.48 -6.62
CA ASP A 45 20.16 25.90 -6.49
C ASP A 45 19.14 26.39 -7.53
N ASP A 46 18.86 25.61 -8.56
CA ASP A 46 17.82 25.93 -9.54
C ASP A 46 16.41 25.71 -8.98
N VAL A 47 16.29 24.91 -7.91
CA VAL A 47 15.06 24.74 -7.14
C VAL A 47 14.99 25.85 -6.08
N LYS A 48 14.26 26.92 -6.40
CA LYS A 48 14.13 28.12 -5.54
C LYS A 48 12.90 28.06 -4.66
N ARG A 49 11.90 27.29 -5.05
CA ARG A 49 10.61 27.09 -4.38
C ARG A 49 10.10 25.69 -4.65
N PRO A 50 9.19 25.15 -3.83
CA PRO A 50 8.68 23.78 -3.98
C PRO A 50 8.10 23.49 -5.37
N GLU A 51 7.47 24.46 -6.01
CA GLU A 51 6.84 24.32 -7.34
C GLU A 51 7.87 24.06 -8.45
N ASP A 52 9.11 24.47 -8.28
CA ASP A 52 10.16 24.21 -9.27
C ASP A 52 10.50 22.72 -9.38
N TRP A 53 10.15 21.91 -8.34
CA TRP A 53 10.30 20.46 -8.33
C TRP A 53 9.52 19.78 -9.46
N ALA A 54 8.34 20.30 -9.80
CA ALA A 54 7.49 19.79 -10.87
C ALA A 54 8.13 19.86 -12.26
N ARG A 55 9.22 20.63 -12.43
CA ARG A 55 9.98 20.71 -13.70
C ARG A 55 10.98 19.58 -13.89
N LEU A 56 11.28 18.82 -12.83
CA LEU A 56 12.20 17.69 -12.92
C LEU A 56 11.54 16.52 -13.69
N PRO A 57 12.34 15.69 -14.40
CA PRO A 57 11.79 14.57 -15.12
C PRO A 57 11.19 13.52 -14.17
N PHE A 58 10.11 12.88 -14.60
CA PHE A 58 9.55 11.74 -13.89
C PHE A 58 10.51 10.55 -13.91
N LEU A 59 10.57 9.83 -12.82
CA LEU A 59 11.23 8.54 -12.72
C LEU A 59 10.18 7.43 -12.85
N THR A 60 10.44 6.43 -13.69
CA THR A 60 9.53 5.32 -13.91
C THR A 60 10.04 4.02 -13.25
N LYS A 61 9.14 3.07 -13.13
CA LYS A 61 9.47 1.74 -12.59
C LYS A 61 10.44 0.99 -13.50
N ASP A 62 10.30 1.12 -14.80
CA ASP A 62 11.17 0.47 -15.78
C ASP A 62 12.58 1.02 -15.71
N GLU A 63 12.74 2.33 -15.56
CA GLU A 63 14.07 2.93 -15.37
C GLU A 63 14.76 2.44 -14.07
N LEU A 64 13.99 2.17 -12.99
CA LEU A 64 14.55 1.56 -11.79
C LEU A 64 14.96 0.09 -12.03
N ARG A 65 14.20 -0.66 -12.83
CA ARG A 65 14.53 -2.04 -13.23
C ARG A 65 15.76 -2.11 -14.13
N ASP A 66 15.84 -1.22 -15.10
CA ASP A 66 16.99 -1.12 -16.03
C ASP A 66 18.27 -0.70 -15.31
N ALA A 67 18.12 0.02 -14.19
CA ALA A 67 19.22 0.40 -13.31
C ALA A 67 19.71 -0.72 -12.36
N TYR A 68 19.23 -1.96 -12.53
CA TYR A 68 19.65 -3.10 -11.70
C TYR A 68 21.17 -3.34 -11.80
N PRO A 69 21.90 -3.67 -10.70
CA PRO A 69 21.35 -3.75 -9.34
C PRO A 69 21.30 -2.39 -8.60
N TYR A 70 22.21 -1.45 -8.88
CA TYR A 70 22.39 -0.21 -8.08
C TYR A 70 22.63 1.03 -8.91
N GLY A 71 22.23 1.08 -10.19
CA GLY A 71 22.59 2.17 -11.09
C GLY A 71 22.08 3.56 -10.66
N LEU A 72 20.95 3.63 -9.97
CA LEU A 72 20.38 4.87 -9.41
C LEU A 72 20.64 5.04 -7.91
N ALA A 73 21.36 4.12 -7.28
CA ALA A 73 21.73 4.25 -5.88
C ALA A 73 22.83 5.31 -5.68
N CYS A 74 22.79 5.99 -4.54
CA CYS A 74 23.66 7.13 -4.22
C CYS A 74 24.50 6.94 -2.96
N GLY A 75 24.15 5.98 -2.11
CA GLY A 75 24.86 5.75 -0.85
C GLY A 75 26.23 5.10 -1.07
N GLU A 76 27.19 5.45 -0.25
CA GLU A 76 28.54 4.86 -0.29
C GLU A 76 28.64 3.54 0.49
N ARG A 77 27.81 3.35 1.52
CA ARG A 77 27.86 2.19 2.43
C ARG A 77 26.46 1.71 2.79
N TYR A 78 26.01 0.65 2.12
CA TYR A 78 24.72 0.02 2.42
C TYR A 78 24.82 -0.93 3.61
N ARG A 79 23.79 -0.96 4.44
CA ARG A 79 23.63 -1.86 5.59
C ARG A 79 22.68 -2.98 5.29
N ARG A 80 21.78 -2.76 4.32
CA ARG A 80 20.72 -3.70 3.97
C ARG A 80 20.26 -3.47 2.54
N VAL A 81 19.69 -4.49 1.96
CA VAL A 81 18.97 -4.40 0.69
C VAL A 81 17.60 -5.05 0.84
N HIS A 82 16.59 -4.40 0.30
CA HIS A 82 15.26 -4.95 0.11
C HIS A 82 14.95 -5.03 -1.38
N MET A 83 13.91 -5.78 -1.73
CA MET A 83 13.57 -6.10 -3.11
C MET A 83 12.05 -6.01 -3.30
N SER A 84 11.62 -5.49 -4.45
CA SER A 84 10.23 -5.62 -4.89
C SER A 84 9.91 -7.07 -5.28
N SER A 85 8.65 -7.48 -5.18
CA SER A 85 8.23 -8.86 -5.52
C SER A 85 8.40 -9.22 -7.00
N GLY A 86 8.63 -8.25 -7.87
CA GLY A 86 8.91 -8.33 -9.30
C GLY A 86 8.40 -9.59 -10.00
N THR A 87 7.19 -9.53 -10.54
CA THR A 87 6.61 -10.66 -11.31
C THR A 87 7.10 -10.71 -12.76
N THR A 88 7.69 -9.62 -13.24
CA THR A 88 8.17 -9.47 -14.63
C THR A 88 9.49 -8.71 -14.66
N GLY A 89 10.54 -9.33 -15.19
CA GLY A 89 11.87 -8.73 -15.36
C GLY A 89 12.70 -8.62 -14.08
N ASN A 90 13.75 -7.77 -14.08
CA ASN A 90 14.60 -7.54 -12.93
C ASN A 90 13.80 -6.95 -11.76
N PRO A 91 14.01 -7.44 -10.52
CA PRO A 91 13.42 -6.82 -9.35
C PRO A 91 14.05 -5.45 -9.09
N ILE A 92 13.29 -4.54 -8.47
CA ILE A 92 13.88 -3.29 -7.98
C ILE A 92 14.57 -3.60 -6.65
N LEU A 93 15.86 -3.30 -6.57
CA LEU A 93 16.62 -3.38 -5.33
C LEU A 93 16.61 -2.01 -4.65
N ASN A 94 16.30 -2.00 -3.35
CA ASN A 94 16.34 -0.82 -2.51
C ASN A 94 17.45 -0.97 -1.46
N PRO A 95 18.69 -0.53 -1.76
CA PRO A 95 19.76 -0.50 -0.79
C PRO A 95 19.52 0.60 0.24
N CYS A 96 19.73 0.27 1.51
CA CYS A 96 19.50 1.16 2.64
C CYS A 96 20.81 1.46 3.37
N THR A 97 21.12 2.71 3.63
CA THR A 97 22.18 3.14 4.55
C THR A 97 21.73 2.97 6.00
N ALA A 98 22.62 3.25 6.96
CA ALA A 98 22.25 3.27 8.38
C ALA A 98 21.20 4.36 8.68
N ALA A 99 21.33 5.54 8.03
CA ALA A 99 20.38 6.65 8.16
C ALA A 99 19.01 6.27 7.59
N ASP A 100 18.95 5.56 6.44
CA ASP A 100 17.71 5.07 5.86
C ASP A 100 16.96 4.11 6.80
N VAL A 101 17.69 3.21 7.47
CA VAL A 101 17.09 2.26 8.43
C VAL A 101 16.54 2.99 9.64
N ALA A 102 17.29 3.98 10.17
CA ALA A 102 16.86 4.77 11.31
C ALA A 102 15.62 5.62 10.98
N GLN A 103 15.63 6.30 9.83
CA GLN A 103 14.50 7.06 9.32
C GLN A 103 13.26 6.18 9.14
N TRP A 104 13.42 4.96 8.62
CA TRP A 104 12.31 4.03 8.44
C TRP A 104 11.67 3.64 9.78
N GLY A 105 12.48 3.32 10.80
CA GLY A 105 11.99 3.08 12.15
C GLY A 105 11.20 4.27 12.72
N GLU A 106 11.66 5.49 12.43
CA GLU A 106 11.00 6.73 12.87
C GLU A 106 9.62 6.91 12.22
N VAL A 107 9.51 6.87 10.90
CA VAL A 107 8.22 7.04 10.21
C VAL A 107 7.24 5.93 10.57
N MET A 108 7.71 4.71 10.79
CA MET A 108 6.86 3.60 11.22
C MET A 108 6.39 3.76 12.66
N ALA A 109 7.21 4.30 13.58
CA ALA A 109 6.77 4.64 14.93
C ALA A 109 5.71 5.76 14.91
N ARG A 110 5.86 6.78 14.04
CA ARG A 110 4.80 7.78 13.80
C ARG A 110 3.50 7.14 13.30
N CYS A 111 3.60 6.12 12.43
CA CYS A 111 2.43 5.38 11.97
C CYS A 111 1.70 4.68 13.14
N TYR A 112 2.41 4.02 14.02
CA TYR A 112 1.82 3.41 15.20
C TYR A 112 1.12 4.44 16.09
N VAL A 113 1.78 5.54 16.40
CA VAL A 113 1.18 6.62 17.21
C VAL A 113 -0.03 7.25 16.53
N ALA A 114 -0.05 7.36 15.20
CA ALA A 114 -1.22 7.86 14.46
C ALA A 114 -2.43 6.92 14.58
N ALA A 115 -2.19 5.62 14.68
CA ALA A 115 -3.21 4.60 14.92
C ALA A 115 -3.59 4.45 16.41
N GLY A 116 -3.03 5.27 17.31
CA GLY A 116 -3.31 5.22 18.75
C GLY A 116 -2.60 4.07 19.47
N VAL A 117 -1.47 3.61 18.93
CA VAL A 117 -0.60 2.57 19.53
C VAL A 117 0.50 3.24 20.33
N GLY A 118 0.82 2.67 21.50
CA GLY A 118 1.82 3.17 22.44
C GLY A 118 2.83 2.11 22.87
N PRO A 119 3.74 2.47 23.80
CA PRO A 119 4.79 1.56 24.27
C PRO A 119 4.28 0.38 25.08
N ASP A 120 3.08 0.48 25.67
CA ASP A 120 2.47 -0.60 26.46
C ASP A 120 1.77 -1.66 25.60
N ASP A 121 1.74 -1.49 24.27
CA ASP A 121 1.12 -2.42 23.36
C ASP A 121 1.98 -3.63 23.05
N VAL A 122 1.31 -4.74 22.73
CA VAL A 122 1.90 -5.97 22.19
C VAL A 122 1.57 -6.06 20.71
N ILE A 123 2.59 -5.93 19.85
CA ILE A 123 2.43 -5.82 18.40
C ILE A 123 2.83 -7.13 17.75
N GLN A 124 1.87 -7.84 17.16
CA GLN A 124 2.15 -9.04 16.38
C GLN A 124 2.30 -8.71 14.90
N ILE A 125 3.44 -9.14 14.34
CA ILE A 125 3.83 -8.86 12.97
C ILE A 125 3.67 -10.12 12.13
N THR A 126 2.74 -10.07 11.17
CA THR A 126 2.43 -11.21 10.29
C THR A 126 3.02 -11.10 8.87
N PRO A 127 3.39 -9.94 8.32
CA PRO A 127 4.10 -9.88 7.05
C PRO A 127 5.48 -10.57 7.11
N SER A 128 5.90 -11.14 5.97
CA SER A 128 7.18 -11.84 5.86
C SER A 128 8.38 -10.97 6.21
N PHE A 129 9.35 -11.57 6.88
CA PHE A 129 10.71 -11.04 7.03
C PHE A 129 11.59 -11.55 5.88
N GLY A 130 12.63 -10.81 5.52
CA GLY A 130 13.56 -11.18 4.44
C GLY A 130 13.74 -10.04 3.44
N LEU A 131 13.76 -10.35 2.15
CA LEU A 131 13.97 -9.33 1.10
C LEU A 131 12.78 -8.37 0.95
N PHE A 132 11.56 -8.79 1.31
CA PHE A 132 10.40 -7.91 1.32
C PHE A 132 10.39 -6.98 2.53
N THR A 133 9.85 -5.78 2.35
CA THR A 133 9.94 -4.69 3.33
C THR A 133 8.95 -4.79 4.49
N GLY A 134 7.84 -5.53 4.32
CA GLY A 134 6.71 -5.48 5.25
C GLY A 134 7.07 -5.79 6.69
N GLY A 135 7.60 -6.98 6.97
CA GLY A 135 7.92 -7.41 8.34
C GLY A 135 8.89 -6.48 9.05
N PHE A 136 9.97 -6.08 8.37
CA PHE A 136 11.00 -5.23 8.97
C PHE A 136 10.53 -3.81 9.26
N GLY A 137 9.71 -3.21 8.39
CA GLY A 137 9.20 -1.87 8.64
C GLY A 137 8.39 -1.82 9.93
N PHE A 138 7.45 -2.74 10.09
CA PHE A 138 6.67 -2.85 11.32
C PHE A 138 7.53 -3.14 12.54
N HIS A 139 8.53 -4.00 12.43
CA HIS A 139 9.45 -4.34 13.51
C HIS A 139 10.21 -3.11 14.02
N TYR A 140 10.87 -2.37 13.13
CA TYR A 140 11.65 -1.20 13.54
C TYR A 140 10.80 -0.09 14.15
N GLY A 141 9.61 0.12 13.59
CA GLY A 141 8.68 1.08 14.17
C GLY A 141 8.24 0.70 15.58
N ALA A 142 7.96 -0.58 15.81
CA ALA A 142 7.55 -1.09 17.12
C ALA A 142 8.70 -1.01 18.16
N GLU A 143 9.93 -1.40 17.78
CA GLU A 143 11.12 -1.23 18.64
C GLU A 143 11.39 0.25 18.96
N ARG A 144 11.29 1.12 17.94
CA ARG A 144 11.47 2.57 18.11
C ARG A 144 10.43 3.18 19.03
N LEU A 145 9.19 2.63 19.02
CA LEU A 145 8.12 3.04 19.90
C LEU A 145 8.31 2.54 21.34
N GLY A 146 9.10 1.49 21.52
CA GLY A 146 9.29 0.82 22.81
C GLY A 146 8.21 -0.21 23.15
N ALA A 147 7.41 -0.64 22.17
CA ALA A 147 6.37 -1.65 22.35
C ALA A 147 6.94 -3.07 22.29
N MET A 148 6.22 -4.03 22.89
CA MET A 148 6.57 -5.45 22.78
C MET A 148 6.32 -5.96 21.36
N VAL A 149 7.33 -6.57 20.74
CA VAL A 149 7.27 -7.09 19.36
C VAL A 149 7.14 -8.60 19.37
N VAL A 150 6.13 -9.12 18.63
CA VAL A 150 5.94 -10.56 18.37
C VAL A 150 6.17 -10.80 16.87
N PRO A 151 7.42 -11.08 16.43
CA PRO A 151 7.80 -11.11 15.00
C PRO A 151 7.57 -12.50 14.38
N VAL A 152 6.31 -12.92 14.27
CA VAL A 152 5.96 -14.28 13.80
C VAL A 152 6.24 -14.46 12.32
N GLY A 153 5.99 -13.43 11.51
CA GLY A 153 6.10 -13.50 10.05
C GLY A 153 4.91 -14.22 9.39
N ALA A 154 5.03 -14.50 8.09
CA ALA A 154 3.93 -15.09 7.32
C ALA A 154 3.69 -16.57 7.62
N GLY A 155 2.45 -17.01 7.39
CA GLY A 155 2.02 -18.40 7.56
C GLY A 155 1.73 -18.78 9.02
N ARG A 156 1.63 -20.09 9.27
CA ARG A 156 1.38 -20.68 10.60
C ARG A 156 0.15 -20.08 11.30
N THR A 157 -0.96 -19.94 10.60
CA THR A 157 -2.13 -19.18 11.07
C THR A 157 -2.67 -19.67 12.43
N SER A 158 -2.69 -20.98 12.67
CA SER A 158 -3.07 -21.55 13.98
C SER A 158 -2.11 -21.13 15.11
N LEU A 159 -0.81 -21.06 14.82
CA LEU A 159 0.18 -20.54 15.78
C LEU A 159 -0.02 -19.04 16.03
N GLN A 160 -0.33 -18.27 14.98
CA GLN A 160 -0.64 -16.85 15.09
C GLN A 160 -1.78 -16.61 16.09
N LEU A 161 -2.89 -17.33 15.96
CA LEU A 161 -4.04 -17.23 16.86
C LEU A 161 -3.69 -17.58 18.31
N ARG A 162 -2.94 -18.68 18.52
CA ARG A 162 -2.46 -19.08 19.86
C ARG A 162 -1.60 -17.98 20.48
N LEU A 163 -0.62 -17.48 19.76
CA LEU A 163 0.29 -16.44 20.27
C LEU A 163 -0.44 -15.15 20.58
N MET A 164 -1.42 -14.75 19.75
CA MET A 164 -2.26 -13.58 20.02
C MET A 164 -2.98 -13.69 21.36
N ARG A 165 -3.54 -14.87 21.67
CA ARG A 165 -4.21 -15.13 22.94
C ARG A 165 -3.22 -15.17 24.11
N ASP A 166 -2.17 -16.00 23.98
CA ASP A 166 -1.26 -16.32 25.08
C ASP A 166 -0.39 -15.13 25.47
N LEU A 167 -0.01 -14.28 24.49
CA LEU A 167 0.78 -13.05 24.70
C LEU A 167 -0.09 -11.80 24.84
N LYS A 168 -1.42 -11.94 24.81
CA LYS A 168 -2.36 -10.82 24.91
C LYS A 168 -2.07 -9.72 23.88
N THR A 169 -1.85 -10.13 22.64
CA THR A 169 -1.58 -9.20 21.52
C THR A 169 -2.68 -8.15 21.41
N THR A 170 -2.30 -6.87 21.38
CA THR A 170 -3.24 -5.74 21.28
C THR A 170 -3.28 -5.13 19.88
N VAL A 171 -2.21 -5.31 19.11
CA VAL A 171 -2.05 -4.75 17.76
C VAL A 171 -1.67 -5.84 16.78
N LEU A 172 -2.45 -5.96 15.71
CA LEU A 172 -2.16 -6.85 14.58
C LEU A 172 -1.68 -6.03 13.39
N THR A 173 -0.51 -6.36 12.84
CA THR A 173 -0.06 -5.82 11.55
C THR A 173 -0.08 -6.91 10.49
N ALA A 174 -0.68 -6.62 9.33
CA ALA A 174 -0.91 -7.64 8.31
C ALA A 174 -1.03 -7.05 6.89
N ILE A 175 -0.98 -7.94 5.90
CA ILE A 175 -1.55 -7.70 4.57
C ILE A 175 -3.08 -7.60 4.74
N ALA A 176 -3.73 -6.72 3.99
CA ALA A 176 -5.13 -6.36 4.23
C ALA A 176 -6.13 -7.54 4.20
N THR A 177 -5.85 -8.59 3.43
CA THR A 177 -6.71 -9.79 3.33
C THR A 177 -6.42 -10.85 4.39
N TYR A 178 -5.25 -10.82 5.03
CA TYR A 178 -4.85 -11.85 5.99
C TYR A 178 -5.75 -11.99 7.23
N PRO A 179 -6.35 -10.92 7.80
CA PRO A 179 -7.31 -11.05 8.90
C PRO A 179 -8.49 -11.97 8.57
N LEU A 180 -8.93 -12.04 7.31
CA LEU A 180 -9.98 -12.98 6.91
C LEU A 180 -9.52 -14.43 7.04
N ARG A 181 -8.28 -14.73 6.67
CA ARG A 181 -7.70 -16.08 6.86
C ARG A 181 -7.60 -16.44 8.35
N LEU A 182 -7.27 -15.49 9.22
CA LEU A 182 -7.32 -15.71 10.68
C LEU A 182 -8.72 -16.08 11.14
N ILE A 183 -9.76 -15.37 10.67
CA ILE A 183 -11.16 -15.65 11.01
C ILE A 183 -11.60 -17.02 10.48
N GLU A 184 -11.22 -17.39 9.26
CA GLU A 184 -11.51 -18.70 8.67
C GLU A 184 -10.91 -19.83 9.52
N VAL A 185 -9.59 -19.76 9.80
CA VAL A 185 -8.90 -20.78 10.61
C VAL A 185 -9.46 -20.85 12.02
N ALA A 186 -9.81 -19.70 12.63
CA ALA A 186 -10.46 -19.69 13.93
C ALA A 186 -11.79 -20.47 13.92
N ARG A 187 -12.60 -20.33 12.86
CA ARG A 187 -13.84 -21.11 12.67
C ARG A 187 -13.55 -22.60 12.48
N GLU A 188 -12.60 -22.94 11.61
CA GLU A 188 -12.18 -24.33 11.34
C GLU A 188 -11.74 -25.04 12.61
N GLU A 189 -10.92 -24.37 13.45
CA GLU A 189 -10.36 -24.92 14.70
C GLU A 189 -11.25 -24.69 15.92
N ARG A 190 -12.41 -24.08 15.78
CA ARG A 190 -13.30 -23.69 16.87
C ARG A 190 -12.58 -22.83 17.93
N PHE A 191 -11.69 -21.96 17.46
CA PHE A 191 -10.98 -21.01 18.31
C PHE A 191 -11.89 -19.83 18.65
N ASP A 192 -12.03 -19.52 19.92
CA ASP A 192 -12.86 -18.40 20.39
C ASP A 192 -12.13 -17.07 20.23
N LEU A 193 -12.50 -16.30 19.21
CA LEU A 193 -11.93 -14.97 18.93
C LEU A 193 -12.19 -13.94 20.04
N SER A 194 -13.22 -14.15 20.87
CA SER A 194 -13.53 -13.25 22.01
C SER A 194 -12.46 -13.30 23.11
N THR A 195 -11.60 -14.32 23.09
CA THR A 195 -10.47 -14.45 24.03
C THR A 195 -9.25 -13.59 23.66
N LEU A 196 -9.28 -12.97 22.49
CA LEU A 196 -8.20 -12.09 22.04
C LEU A 196 -8.29 -10.71 22.70
N SER A 197 -7.13 -10.10 22.92
CA SER A 197 -7.02 -8.73 23.46
C SER A 197 -6.81 -7.69 22.36
N LEU A 198 -7.04 -8.07 21.08
CA LEU A 198 -6.86 -7.19 19.93
C LEU A 198 -7.74 -5.95 20.04
N ARG A 199 -7.18 -4.78 19.74
CA ARG A 199 -7.90 -3.50 19.64
C ARG A 199 -7.62 -2.72 18.38
N VAL A 200 -6.43 -2.94 17.78
CA VAL A 200 -5.95 -2.23 16.58
C VAL A 200 -5.48 -3.20 15.53
N GLY A 201 -5.89 -2.97 14.28
CA GLY A 201 -5.31 -3.56 13.08
C GLY A 201 -4.66 -2.50 12.19
N ILE A 202 -3.41 -2.70 11.78
CA ILE A 202 -2.75 -1.84 10.79
C ILE A 202 -2.48 -2.70 9.56
N PHE A 203 -3.18 -2.39 8.47
CA PHE A 203 -3.22 -3.22 7.27
C PHE A 203 -2.84 -2.42 6.02
N GLY A 204 -2.19 -3.07 5.07
CA GLY A 204 -1.76 -2.45 3.82
C GLY A 204 -1.23 -3.48 2.84
N SER A 205 -0.35 -3.07 1.95
CA SER A 205 0.24 -3.84 0.84
C SER A 205 -0.73 -4.22 -0.27
N GLU A 206 -2.01 -4.20 -0.01
CA GLU A 206 -3.09 -4.46 -0.95
C GLU A 206 -4.16 -3.38 -0.80
N MET A 207 -4.86 -3.12 -1.87
CA MET A 207 -6.07 -2.30 -1.81
C MET A 207 -7.20 -3.13 -1.22
N TRP A 208 -7.99 -2.53 -0.35
CA TRP A 208 -9.12 -3.18 0.29
C TRP A 208 -10.32 -2.25 0.44
N SER A 209 -11.52 -2.80 0.32
CA SER A 209 -12.76 -2.04 0.30
C SER A 209 -13.23 -1.67 1.71
N ASP A 210 -14.16 -0.69 1.80
CA ASP A 210 -14.80 -0.34 3.06
C ASP A 210 -15.69 -1.48 3.59
N ALA A 211 -16.27 -2.26 2.69
CA ALA A 211 -17.02 -3.46 3.07
C ALA A 211 -16.12 -4.49 3.77
N LEU A 212 -14.91 -4.73 3.22
CA LEU A 212 -13.92 -5.61 3.83
C LEU A 212 -13.45 -5.05 5.18
N ARG A 213 -13.20 -3.75 5.27
CA ARG A 213 -12.85 -3.05 6.51
C ARG A 213 -13.91 -3.28 7.59
N THR A 214 -15.18 -3.02 7.27
CA THR A 214 -16.30 -3.20 8.19
C THR A 214 -16.42 -4.64 8.66
N ARG A 215 -16.25 -5.61 7.76
CA ARG A 215 -16.27 -7.04 8.09
C ARG A 215 -15.17 -7.41 9.09
N ILE A 216 -13.93 -7.03 8.81
CA ILE A 216 -12.78 -7.31 9.69
C ILE A 216 -12.97 -6.67 11.06
N GLU A 217 -13.39 -5.41 11.11
CA GLU A 217 -13.62 -4.67 12.37
C GLU A 217 -14.70 -5.33 13.24
N ARG A 218 -15.78 -5.78 12.61
CA ARG A 218 -16.87 -6.50 13.28
C ARG A 218 -16.40 -7.86 13.79
N ASP A 219 -15.78 -8.67 12.93
CA ASP A 219 -15.49 -10.07 13.23
C ASP A 219 -14.34 -10.24 14.23
N LEU A 220 -13.39 -9.29 14.28
CA LEU A 220 -12.28 -9.26 15.25
C LEU A 220 -12.49 -8.26 16.38
N SER A 221 -13.56 -7.47 16.38
CA SER A 221 -13.83 -6.40 17.37
C SER A 221 -12.68 -5.39 17.49
N ILE A 222 -12.05 -5.02 16.39
CA ILE A 222 -10.90 -4.11 16.34
C ILE A 222 -11.23 -2.84 15.58
N ARG A 223 -10.36 -1.83 15.74
CA ARG A 223 -10.31 -0.65 14.88
C ARG A 223 -9.17 -0.78 13.88
N THR A 224 -9.44 -0.56 12.59
CA THR A 224 -8.42 -0.75 11.55
C THR A 224 -7.91 0.56 10.97
N TYR A 225 -6.65 0.56 10.52
CA TYR A 225 -5.97 1.69 9.89
C TYR A 225 -5.28 1.24 8.62
N ASP A 226 -5.41 2.04 7.57
CA ASP A 226 -4.80 1.80 6.26
C ASP A 226 -3.41 2.44 6.22
N ILE A 227 -2.37 1.65 5.96
CA ILE A 227 -0.99 2.11 5.83
C ILE A 227 -0.52 1.97 4.39
N ILE A 228 0.06 3.03 3.84
CA ILE A 228 0.61 3.04 2.50
C ILE A 228 2.14 3.05 2.49
N GLY A 229 2.71 2.50 1.45
CA GLY A 229 4.14 2.46 1.17
C GLY A 229 4.48 1.43 0.13
N MET A 230 5.69 1.49 -0.36
CA MET A 230 6.20 0.58 -1.39
C MET A 230 7.69 0.36 -1.19
N THR A 231 8.22 -0.73 -1.74
CA THR A 231 9.65 -1.06 -1.63
C THR A 231 10.53 0.09 -2.11
N GLU A 232 10.12 0.77 -3.17
CA GLU A 232 10.85 1.87 -3.80
C GLU A 232 11.02 3.07 -2.86
N THR A 233 10.01 3.39 -2.03
CA THR A 233 10.09 4.47 -1.04
C THR A 233 10.74 4.07 0.28
N GLY A 234 11.14 2.81 0.42
CA GLY A 234 11.76 2.26 1.62
C GLY A 234 10.92 1.23 2.35
N GLY A 235 9.70 0.97 1.92
CA GLY A 235 8.77 0.03 2.52
C GLY A 235 7.47 0.69 3.01
N PRO A 236 6.71 0.04 3.90
CA PRO A 236 5.55 0.67 4.52
C PRO A 236 5.98 1.92 5.30
N GLY A 237 5.05 2.88 5.45
CA GLY A 237 5.29 4.08 6.24
C GLY A 237 5.42 5.38 5.44
N LEU A 238 5.09 5.40 4.13
CA LEU A 238 4.89 6.66 3.40
C LEU A 238 3.80 7.50 4.08
N GLY A 239 2.76 6.84 4.55
CA GLY A 239 1.66 7.46 5.27
C GLY A 239 0.73 6.43 5.89
N ILE A 240 -0.15 6.90 6.76
CA ILE A 240 -1.13 6.09 7.47
C ILE A 240 -2.41 6.88 7.76
N ASP A 241 -3.53 6.19 7.80
CA ASP A 241 -4.78 6.67 8.39
C ASP A 241 -4.59 6.98 9.91
N CYS A 242 -5.35 7.88 10.47
CA CYS A 242 -5.23 8.25 11.89
C CYS A 242 -6.53 7.96 12.65
N VAL A 243 -6.50 8.16 13.97
CA VAL A 243 -7.67 7.96 14.84
C VAL A 243 -8.91 8.75 14.41
N ALA A 244 -8.75 9.83 13.66
CA ALA A 244 -9.85 10.61 13.09
C ALA A 244 -10.47 9.99 11.84
N ARG A 245 -9.77 9.02 11.20
CA ARG A 245 -10.20 8.36 9.94
C ARG A 245 -10.57 9.33 8.82
N ALA A 246 -9.79 10.38 8.70
CA ALA A 246 -10.05 11.48 7.76
C ALA A 246 -9.12 11.46 6.54
N GLY A 247 -8.64 10.28 6.16
CA GLY A 247 -7.67 10.02 5.09
C GLY A 247 -6.27 9.71 5.59
N VAL A 248 -5.41 9.31 4.66
CA VAL A 248 -4.04 8.86 4.92
C VAL A 248 -3.11 10.07 5.03
N HIS A 249 -2.58 10.33 6.21
CA HIS A 249 -1.54 11.34 6.43
C HIS A 249 -0.23 10.94 5.76
N VAL A 250 0.35 11.82 4.98
CA VAL A 250 1.70 11.65 4.40
C VAL A 250 2.72 12.36 5.29
N TRP A 251 3.88 11.75 5.50
CA TRP A 251 4.98 12.39 6.24
C TRP A 251 5.71 13.38 5.34
N GLU A 252 5.13 14.59 5.18
CA GLU A 252 5.58 15.60 4.23
C GLU A 252 6.99 16.15 4.51
N ASP A 253 7.52 15.95 5.70
CA ASP A 253 8.91 16.23 6.00
C ASP A 253 9.88 15.18 5.41
N HIS A 254 9.42 13.98 5.08
CA HIS A 254 10.20 12.93 4.43
C HIS A 254 9.85 12.72 2.96
N TYR A 255 8.65 13.12 2.54
CA TYR A 255 8.14 12.86 1.19
C TYR A 255 7.47 14.10 0.60
N VAL A 256 7.66 14.27 -0.70
CA VAL A 256 6.81 15.14 -1.52
C VAL A 256 5.92 14.26 -2.37
N VAL A 257 4.63 14.55 -2.37
CA VAL A 257 3.66 13.85 -3.22
C VAL A 257 2.98 14.83 -4.17
N GLU A 258 2.80 14.39 -5.39
CA GLU A 258 2.06 15.08 -6.44
C GLU A 258 0.95 14.17 -6.93
N ILE A 259 -0.19 14.72 -7.32
CA ILE A 259 -1.23 14.00 -8.05
C ILE A 259 -1.22 14.53 -9.47
N VAL A 260 -1.03 13.62 -10.43
CA VAL A 260 -0.89 14.00 -11.84
C VAL A 260 -1.88 13.23 -12.72
N ASP A 261 -2.19 13.79 -13.86
CA ASP A 261 -2.89 13.07 -14.93
C ASP A 261 -2.03 11.90 -15.42
N PRO A 262 -2.53 10.67 -15.43
CA PRO A 262 -1.72 9.50 -15.80
C PRO A 262 -1.15 9.55 -17.22
N ASN A 263 -1.83 10.22 -18.14
CA ASN A 263 -1.44 10.27 -19.56
C ASN A 263 -0.51 11.43 -19.87
N SER A 264 -0.89 12.64 -19.45
CA SER A 264 -0.14 13.86 -19.77
C SER A 264 0.94 14.21 -18.73
N GLY A 265 0.85 13.68 -17.51
CA GLY A 265 1.71 14.07 -16.39
C GLY A 265 1.40 15.47 -15.83
N ALA A 266 0.33 16.12 -16.30
CA ALA A 266 -0.07 17.42 -15.78
C ALA A 266 -0.56 17.35 -14.34
N PRO A 267 -0.23 18.33 -13.48
CA PRO A 267 -0.72 18.36 -12.11
C PRO A 267 -2.27 18.39 -12.05
N ARG A 268 -2.84 17.66 -11.10
CA ARG A 268 -4.27 17.66 -10.81
C ARG A 268 -4.57 18.55 -9.60
N PRO A 269 -5.68 19.30 -9.62
CA PRO A 269 -6.16 20.03 -8.44
C PRO A 269 -6.43 19.10 -7.26
N ASP A 270 -6.34 19.64 -6.04
CA ASP A 270 -6.78 18.92 -4.84
C ASP A 270 -8.27 18.53 -4.98
N GLY A 271 -8.58 17.28 -4.64
CA GLY A 271 -9.92 16.69 -4.82
C GLY A 271 -10.07 15.86 -6.09
N ASP A 272 -9.30 16.13 -7.14
CA ASP A 272 -9.34 15.36 -8.38
C ASP A 272 -8.47 14.09 -8.28
N GLU A 273 -8.98 13.00 -8.87
CA GLU A 273 -8.25 11.74 -8.95
C GLU A 273 -7.14 11.80 -10.00
N GLY A 274 -6.00 11.21 -9.67
CA GLY A 274 -4.86 11.08 -10.57
C GLY A 274 -3.84 10.09 -10.03
N GLU A 275 -2.74 9.95 -10.77
CA GLU A 275 -1.63 9.09 -10.36
C GLU A 275 -0.79 9.76 -9.27
N LEU A 276 -0.50 8.99 -8.23
CA LEU A 276 0.42 9.38 -7.17
C LEU A 276 1.86 9.38 -7.68
N VAL A 277 2.53 10.51 -7.56
CA VAL A 277 3.96 10.67 -7.81
C VAL A 277 4.64 10.98 -6.48
N VAL A 278 5.75 10.28 -6.18
CA VAL A 278 6.44 10.40 -4.91
C VAL A 278 7.90 10.79 -5.11
N SER A 279 8.36 11.76 -4.32
CA SER A 279 9.78 12.06 -4.15
C SER A 279 10.18 11.85 -2.69
N THR A 280 11.34 11.23 -2.48
CA THR A 280 11.90 11.04 -1.13
C THR A 280 12.87 12.18 -0.81
N LEU A 281 12.77 12.74 0.38
CA LEU A 281 13.57 13.90 0.79
C LEU A 281 14.75 13.55 1.70
N THR A 282 14.71 12.39 2.35
CA THR A 282 15.69 12.01 3.37
C THR A 282 16.37 10.67 3.06
N ARG A 283 15.97 9.99 1.99
CA ARG A 283 16.60 8.73 1.56
C ARG A 283 18.00 8.97 1.00
N GLU A 284 18.96 8.17 1.46
CA GLU A 284 20.34 8.24 1.02
C GLU A 284 20.70 7.15 0.00
N GLY A 285 20.27 5.91 0.27
CA GLY A 285 20.65 4.75 -0.54
C GLY A 285 20.04 4.76 -1.93
N LEU A 286 18.72 4.93 -1.99
CA LEU A 286 17.97 5.06 -3.24
C LEU A 286 17.03 6.26 -3.14
N PRO A 287 17.50 7.48 -3.44
CA PRO A 287 16.61 8.62 -3.52
C PRO A 287 15.68 8.50 -4.73
N LEU A 288 14.44 8.91 -4.57
CA LEU A 288 13.45 9.01 -5.66
C LEU A 288 13.15 10.48 -5.94
N VAL A 289 13.18 10.87 -7.21
CA VAL A 289 12.78 12.20 -7.68
C VAL A 289 11.65 12.00 -8.67
N ARG A 290 10.44 12.45 -8.29
CA ARG A 290 9.22 12.37 -9.08
C ARG A 290 8.92 10.96 -9.62
N TYR A 291 8.98 9.96 -8.73
CA TYR A 291 8.71 8.57 -9.09
C TYR A 291 7.22 8.34 -9.32
N ARG A 292 6.87 7.87 -10.51
CA ARG A 292 5.51 7.47 -10.89
C ARG A 292 5.18 6.11 -10.29
N THR A 293 4.21 6.08 -9.38
CA THR A 293 3.87 4.87 -8.63
C THR A 293 2.88 3.98 -9.36
N HIS A 294 2.17 4.53 -10.33
CA HIS A 294 0.98 3.98 -10.97
C HIS A 294 -0.24 3.84 -10.03
N ASP A 295 -0.13 4.17 -8.76
CA ASP A 295 -1.26 4.13 -7.83
C ASP A 295 -2.18 5.35 -8.04
N LEU A 296 -3.50 5.13 -8.05
CA LEU A 296 -4.52 6.17 -8.20
C LEU A 296 -5.05 6.61 -6.85
N THR A 297 -5.03 7.91 -6.61
CA THR A 297 -5.57 8.55 -5.42
C THR A 297 -5.88 10.02 -5.69
N ARG A 298 -6.23 10.78 -4.63
CA ARG A 298 -6.41 12.24 -4.66
C ARG A 298 -6.03 12.85 -3.33
N VAL A 299 -5.71 14.14 -3.32
CA VAL A 299 -5.58 14.90 -2.08
C VAL A 299 -6.97 15.19 -1.53
N LEU A 300 -7.27 14.71 -0.32
CA LEU A 300 -8.53 15.01 0.37
C LEU A 300 -8.50 16.37 1.07
N SER A 301 -7.37 16.71 1.67
CA SER A 301 -7.27 17.96 2.44
C SER A 301 -5.82 18.27 2.81
N ARG A 302 -5.51 19.58 2.88
CA ARG A 302 -4.27 20.12 3.46
C ARG A 302 -4.52 20.86 4.77
N ALA A 303 -5.77 20.90 5.23
CA ALA A 303 -6.12 21.52 6.49
C ALA A 303 -5.68 20.66 7.69
N ARG A 304 -5.44 21.30 8.84
CA ARG A 304 -5.15 20.62 10.10
C ARG A 304 -6.22 19.58 10.41
N CYS A 305 -5.81 18.37 10.69
CA CYS A 305 -6.69 17.27 11.08
C CYS A 305 -7.11 17.42 12.56
N THR A 306 -8.26 16.85 12.91
CA THR A 306 -8.71 16.76 14.32
C THR A 306 -7.76 15.94 15.21
N CYS A 307 -6.89 15.09 14.63
CA CYS A 307 -5.81 14.44 15.34
C CYS A 307 -4.64 15.37 15.70
N GLY A 308 -4.69 16.64 15.26
CA GLY A 308 -3.68 17.69 15.51
C GLY A 308 -2.61 17.83 14.42
N ARG A 309 -2.45 16.86 13.51
CA ARG A 309 -1.46 16.88 12.42
C ARG A 309 -1.85 17.89 11.34
N THR A 310 -0.85 18.49 10.73
CA THR A 310 -1.01 19.45 9.63
C THR A 310 -0.64 18.86 8.27
N SER A 311 -0.10 17.64 8.23
CA SER A 311 0.26 16.98 6.99
C SER A 311 -0.96 16.75 6.09
N LEU A 312 -0.75 16.85 4.77
CA LEU A 312 -1.77 16.56 3.78
C LEU A 312 -2.32 15.13 3.98
N ARG A 313 -3.57 14.97 3.60
CA ARG A 313 -4.26 13.67 3.63
C ARG A 313 -4.64 13.26 2.24
N LEU A 314 -4.22 12.05 1.87
CA LEU A 314 -4.65 11.39 0.65
C LEU A 314 -5.92 10.57 0.91
N ASP A 315 -6.71 10.38 -0.13
CA ASP A 315 -7.71 9.32 -0.15
C ASP A 315 -7.01 7.95 -0.14
N ARG A 316 -7.73 6.91 0.15
CA ARG A 316 -7.21 5.54 0.00
C ARG A 316 -6.87 5.28 -1.47
N LEU A 317 -5.87 4.43 -1.69
CA LEU A 317 -5.54 4.01 -3.05
C LEU A 317 -6.76 3.31 -3.68
N ARG A 318 -7.15 3.74 -4.87
CA ARG A 318 -8.37 3.31 -5.55
C ARG A 318 -8.14 2.28 -6.65
N GLY A 319 -6.94 2.22 -7.18
CA GLY A 319 -6.54 1.35 -8.27
C GLY A 319 -5.11 1.64 -8.68
N ARG A 320 -4.68 1.00 -9.75
CA ARG A 320 -3.40 1.26 -10.40
C ARG A 320 -3.62 1.48 -11.89
N THR A 321 -2.89 2.41 -12.49
CA THR A 321 -2.99 2.67 -13.94
C THR A 321 -2.53 1.48 -14.77
N ASP A 322 -1.61 0.65 -14.22
CA ASP A 322 -1.09 -0.57 -14.84
C ASP A 322 -1.93 -1.83 -14.54
N ASP A 323 -2.92 -1.77 -13.63
CA ASP A 323 -3.87 -2.85 -13.34
C ASP A 323 -5.20 -2.66 -14.10
N MET A 324 -5.31 -1.62 -14.92
CA MET A 324 -6.50 -1.37 -15.73
C MET A 324 -6.65 -2.48 -16.77
N VAL A 325 -7.81 -3.08 -16.79
CA VAL A 325 -8.18 -4.13 -17.74
C VAL A 325 -9.10 -3.56 -18.79
N ILE A 326 -8.82 -3.85 -20.07
CA ILE A 326 -9.73 -3.53 -21.18
C ILE A 326 -10.44 -4.82 -21.60
N TYR A 327 -11.76 -4.79 -21.56
CA TYR A 327 -12.60 -5.90 -22.02
C TYR A 327 -13.73 -5.37 -22.92
N LYS A 328 -13.74 -5.79 -24.17
CA LYS A 328 -14.72 -5.34 -25.20
C LYS A 328 -14.86 -3.81 -25.26
N GLY A 329 -13.72 -3.09 -25.15
CA GLY A 329 -13.70 -1.61 -25.18
C GLY A 329 -14.09 -0.93 -23.85
N VAL A 330 -14.42 -1.68 -22.81
CA VAL A 330 -14.70 -1.15 -21.47
C VAL A 330 -13.44 -1.22 -20.62
N ASN A 331 -13.03 -0.09 -20.05
CA ASN A 331 -11.94 0.00 -19.09
C ASN A 331 -12.49 -0.22 -17.68
N PHE A 332 -11.90 -1.15 -16.94
CA PHE A 332 -12.27 -1.37 -15.54
C PHE A 332 -11.05 -1.76 -14.69
N TYR A 333 -11.19 -1.63 -13.38
CA TYR A 333 -10.19 -2.10 -12.41
C TYR A 333 -10.73 -3.29 -11.63
N PRO A 334 -9.92 -4.33 -11.33
CA PRO A 334 -10.35 -5.51 -10.58
C PRO A 334 -11.04 -5.18 -9.26
N ARG A 335 -10.63 -4.11 -8.59
CA ARG A 335 -11.24 -3.63 -7.34
C ARG A 335 -12.70 -3.20 -7.51
N GLN A 336 -13.08 -2.66 -8.66
CA GLN A 336 -14.49 -2.31 -8.90
C GLN A 336 -15.36 -3.57 -8.93
N VAL A 337 -14.83 -4.66 -9.53
CA VAL A 337 -15.47 -5.98 -9.51
C VAL A 337 -15.56 -6.50 -8.08
N GLU A 338 -14.46 -6.46 -7.32
CA GLU A 338 -14.42 -6.88 -5.91
C GLU A 338 -15.49 -6.17 -5.06
N THR A 339 -15.59 -4.85 -5.19
CA THR A 339 -16.56 -4.07 -4.43
C THR A 339 -18.00 -4.54 -4.66
N LEU A 340 -18.35 -4.85 -5.91
CA LEU A 340 -19.66 -5.35 -6.26
C LEU A 340 -19.89 -6.79 -5.78
N LEU A 341 -18.87 -7.66 -5.86
CA LEU A 341 -18.95 -9.02 -5.34
C LEU A 341 -19.22 -9.05 -3.84
N LEU A 342 -18.48 -8.26 -3.07
CA LEU A 342 -18.57 -8.23 -1.60
C LEU A 342 -19.84 -7.57 -1.08
N ALA A 343 -20.63 -6.91 -1.90
CA ALA A 343 -21.95 -6.40 -1.55
C ALA A 343 -23.01 -7.54 -1.38
N HIS A 344 -22.71 -8.74 -1.86
CA HIS A 344 -23.62 -9.88 -1.79
C HIS A 344 -23.34 -10.79 -0.60
N ALA A 345 -24.36 -11.08 0.20
CA ALA A 345 -24.25 -12.02 1.32
C ALA A 345 -23.88 -13.43 0.84
N GLY A 346 -22.98 -14.10 1.56
CA GLY A 346 -22.50 -15.45 1.25
C GLY A 346 -21.42 -15.50 0.16
N VAL A 347 -21.01 -14.36 -0.39
CA VAL A 347 -19.88 -14.27 -1.32
C VAL A 347 -18.57 -14.07 -0.54
N SER A 348 -17.58 -14.90 -0.86
CA SER A 348 -16.23 -14.81 -0.30
C SER A 348 -15.44 -13.65 -0.94
N HIS A 349 -14.37 -13.22 -0.29
CA HIS A 349 -13.40 -12.29 -0.85
C HIS A 349 -12.45 -12.92 -1.86
N GLU A 350 -12.49 -14.26 -2.00
CA GLU A 350 -11.68 -14.97 -2.98
C GLU A 350 -12.42 -15.06 -4.31
N TYR A 351 -11.81 -14.41 -5.29
CA TYR A 351 -12.32 -14.39 -6.66
C TYR A 351 -11.16 -14.32 -7.66
N GLN A 352 -11.45 -14.69 -8.89
CA GLN A 352 -10.53 -14.57 -10.03
C GLN A 352 -11.27 -14.13 -11.27
N ILE A 353 -10.73 -13.16 -11.97
CA ILE A 353 -11.19 -12.69 -13.28
C ILE A 353 -10.34 -13.39 -14.33
N VAL A 354 -10.94 -14.19 -15.19
CA VAL A 354 -10.27 -14.89 -16.28
C VAL A 354 -10.72 -14.28 -17.60
N LEU A 355 -9.76 -13.84 -18.40
CA LEU A 355 -9.96 -13.30 -19.74
C LEU A 355 -9.40 -14.28 -20.76
N GLU A 356 -10.20 -14.65 -21.74
CA GLU A 356 -9.84 -15.62 -22.78
C GLU A 356 -10.22 -15.09 -24.17
N ALA A 357 -9.43 -15.44 -25.17
CA ALA A 357 -9.82 -15.25 -26.57
C ALA A 357 -10.82 -16.35 -26.95
N GLU A 358 -11.95 -15.99 -27.59
CA GLU A 358 -12.98 -16.93 -28.01
C GLU A 358 -13.58 -16.54 -29.36
N ASN A 359 -13.44 -17.41 -30.37
CA ASN A 359 -14.11 -17.28 -31.68
C ASN A 359 -13.99 -15.87 -32.32
N GLY A 360 -12.80 -15.24 -32.24
CA GLY A 360 -12.58 -13.90 -32.78
C GLY A 360 -13.08 -12.76 -31.89
N GLY A 361 -13.53 -13.07 -30.67
CA GLY A 361 -13.89 -12.11 -29.62
C GLY A 361 -13.20 -12.43 -28.30
N GLU A 362 -13.74 -11.87 -27.22
CA GLU A 362 -13.23 -12.06 -25.87
C GLU A 362 -14.32 -12.61 -24.94
N ARG A 363 -13.93 -13.50 -24.05
CA ARG A 363 -14.76 -13.97 -22.94
C ARG A 363 -14.14 -13.57 -21.61
N MET A 364 -14.99 -13.09 -20.71
CA MET A 364 -14.66 -12.80 -19.31
C MET A 364 -15.45 -13.72 -18.40
N THR A 365 -14.76 -14.46 -17.54
CA THR A 365 -15.36 -15.28 -16.49
C THR A 365 -14.90 -14.73 -15.13
N VAL A 366 -15.85 -14.50 -14.22
CA VAL A 366 -15.55 -14.17 -12.83
C VAL A 366 -15.86 -15.40 -11.99
N ILE A 367 -14.80 -16.04 -11.49
CA ILE A 367 -14.88 -17.20 -10.60
C ILE A 367 -14.91 -16.67 -9.18
N VAL A 368 -15.90 -17.07 -8.39
CA VAL A 368 -16.15 -16.52 -7.04
C VAL A 368 -16.38 -17.66 -6.07
N GLU A 369 -15.63 -17.67 -4.98
CA GLU A 369 -15.92 -18.58 -3.88
C GLU A 369 -17.12 -18.11 -3.07
N THR A 370 -17.91 -19.06 -2.58
CA THR A 370 -19.10 -18.81 -1.78
C THR A 370 -19.05 -19.58 -0.45
N GLU A 371 -19.67 -19.00 0.57
CA GLU A 371 -19.86 -19.64 1.87
C GLU A 371 -20.91 -20.78 1.74
N PRO A 372 -20.87 -21.81 2.61
CA PRO A 372 -21.90 -22.85 2.63
C PRO A 372 -23.30 -22.26 2.83
N GLY A 373 -24.25 -22.66 1.99
CA GLY A 373 -25.63 -22.16 2.03
C GLY A 373 -25.87 -20.87 1.27
N CYS A 374 -24.88 -20.37 0.53
CA CYS A 374 -25.07 -19.21 -0.36
C CYS A 374 -26.15 -19.50 -1.41
N ASP A 375 -27.05 -18.55 -1.63
CA ASP A 375 -28.11 -18.66 -2.63
C ASP A 375 -27.51 -18.72 -4.05
N PRO A 376 -27.75 -19.79 -4.84
CA PRO A 376 -27.27 -19.88 -6.22
C PRO A 376 -27.71 -18.72 -7.13
N GLY A 377 -28.84 -18.08 -6.81
CA GLY A 377 -29.34 -16.89 -7.52
C GLY A 377 -28.42 -15.67 -7.40
N VAL A 378 -27.42 -15.71 -6.50
CA VAL A 378 -26.42 -14.63 -6.34
C VAL A 378 -25.63 -14.39 -7.63
N ALA A 379 -25.34 -15.43 -8.43
CA ALA A 379 -24.62 -15.28 -9.70
C ALA A 379 -25.34 -14.33 -10.68
N ALA A 380 -26.67 -14.47 -10.80
CA ALA A 380 -27.47 -13.58 -11.65
C ALA A 380 -27.51 -12.13 -11.13
N ARG A 381 -27.53 -11.95 -9.80
CA ARG A 381 -27.48 -10.61 -9.19
C ARG A 381 -26.13 -9.95 -9.43
N ILE A 382 -25.02 -10.64 -9.15
CA ILE A 382 -23.66 -10.17 -9.42
C ILE A 382 -23.51 -9.75 -10.88
N ARG A 383 -23.96 -10.61 -11.82
CA ARG A 383 -23.87 -10.30 -13.25
C ARG A 383 -24.62 -9.02 -13.61
N ARG A 384 -25.80 -8.82 -13.04
CA ARG A 384 -26.60 -7.60 -13.23
C ARG A 384 -25.87 -6.37 -12.70
N ASP A 385 -25.37 -6.43 -11.47
CA ASP A 385 -24.71 -5.30 -10.84
C ASP A 385 -23.41 -4.92 -11.56
N LEU A 386 -22.64 -5.90 -12.06
CA LEU A 386 -21.48 -5.67 -12.92
C LEU A 386 -21.88 -5.01 -14.25
N HIS A 387 -23.00 -5.42 -14.82
CA HIS A 387 -23.51 -4.81 -16.04
C HIS A 387 -23.97 -3.36 -15.77
N ASP A 388 -24.75 -3.13 -14.73
CA ASP A 388 -25.36 -1.83 -14.45
C ASP A 388 -24.30 -0.81 -14.02
N ALA A 389 -23.29 -1.21 -13.24
CA ALA A 389 -22.26 -0.31 -12.72
C ALA A 389 -21.06 -0.12 -13.66
N LEU A 390 -20.69 -1.16 -14.43
CA LEU A 390 -19.44 -1.18 -15.20
C LEU A 390 -19.64 -1.51 -16.68
N ALA A 391 -20.87 -1.73 -17.15
CA ALA A 391 -21.19 -2.23 -18.48
C ALA A 391 -20.48 -3.56 -18.84
N LEU A 392 -20.16 -4.38 -17.82
CA LEU A 392 -19.53 -5.69 -17.99
C LEU A 392 -20.57 -6.81 -17.96
N GLY A 393 -20.46 -7.75 -18.90
CA GLY A 393 -21.34 -8.91 -18.97
C GLY A 393 -20.59 -10.24 -18.82
N PRO A 394 -19.88 -10.48 -17.69
CA PRO A 394 -19.10 -11.70 -17.53
C PRO A 394 -19.98 -12.93 -17.31
N GLU A 395 -19.43 -14.11 -17.56
CA GLU A 395 -19.91 -15.34 -16.95
C GLU A 395 -19.56 -15.34 -15.46
N ILE A 396 -20.52 -15.65 -14.58
CA ILE A 396 -20.27 -15.79 -13.14
C ILE A 396 -20.26 -17.26 -12.80
N ARG A 397 -19.13 -17.74 -12.28
CA ARG A 397 -18.94 -19.13 -11.85
C ARG A 397 -18.76 -19.17 -10.34
N LEU A 398 -19.76 -19.70 -9.64
CA LEU A 398 -19.68 -19.93 -8.20
C LEU A 398 -18.94 -21.25 -7.93
N CYS A 399 -18.08 -21.24 -6.92
CA CYS A 399 -17.38 -22.44 -6.46
C CYS A 399 -17.34 -22.48 -4.93
N PRO A 400 -17.19 -23.68 -4.32
CA PRO A 400 -17.03 -23.80 -2.87
C PRO A 400 -15.78 -23.08 -2.35
N ALA A 401 -15.82 -22.67 -1.08
CA ALA A 401 -14.64 -22.13 -0.37
C ALA A 401 -13.46 -23.12 -0.45
N GLY A 402 -12.24 -22.62 -0.69
CA GLY A 402 -11.02 -23.41 -0.84
C GLY A 402 -10.77 -23.95 -2.25
N THR A 403 -11.58 -23.59 -3.25
CA THR A 403 -11.38 -23.99 -4.65
C THR A 403 -10.26 -23.20 -5.33
N LEU A 404 -10.15 -21.89 -5.04
CA LEU A 404 -9.12 -21.05 -5.60
C LEU A 404 -7.82 -21.18 -4.76
N GLU A 405 -6.69 -21.15 -5.44
CA GLU A 405 -5.38 -21.22 -4.79
C GLU A 405 -5.17 -20.00 -3.87
N ARG A 406 -4.66 -20.26 -2.66
CA ARG A 406 -4.35 -19.20 -1.70
C ARG A 406 -2.93 -18.68 -1.95
N PRO A 407 -2.77 -17.43 -2.36
CA PRO A 407 -1.44 -16.88 -2.63
C PRO A 407 -0.64 -16.76 -1.32
N GLN A 408 0.67 -17.05 -1.40
CA GLN A 408 1.60 -16.79 -0.29
C GLN A 408 2.00 -15.31 -0.17
N GLY A 409 1.48 -14.45 -1.05
CA GLY A 409 1.74 -13.02 -1.12
C GLY A 409 0.52 -12.27 -1.64
N LYS A 410 0.73 -11.28 -2.50
CA LYS A 410 -0.38 -10.54 -3.13
C LYS A 410 -1.22 -11.45 -4.01
N ALA A 411 -2.54 -11.33 -3.91
CA ALA A 411 -3.48 -12.09 -4.72
C ALA A 411 -3.40 -11.67 -6.20
N VAL A 412 -3.29 -12.65 -7.10
CA VAL A 412 -3.41 -12.44 -8.54
C VAL A 412 -4.89 -12.56 -8.90
N ARG A 413 -5.56 -11.41 -9.00
CA ARG A 413 -7.01 -11.34 -9.27
C ARG A 413 -7.37 -11.47 -10.75
N VAL A 414 -6.45 -11.17 -11.67
CA VAL A 414 -6.68 -11.24 -13.11
C VAL A 414 -5.75 -12.25 -13.75
N VAL A 415 -6.33 -13.18 -14.50
CA VAL A 415 -5.61 -14.15 -15.35
C VAL A 415 -6.00 -13.85 -16.79
N ASP A 416 -5.10 -13.16 -17.49
CA ASP A 416 -5.29 -12.82 -18.90
C ASP A 416 -4.65 -13.88 -19.81
N ARG A 417 -5.48 -14.62 -20.52
CA ARG A 417 -5.09 -15.68 -21.46
C ARG A 417 -5.36 -15.30 -22.90
N ARG A 418 -5.62 -14.02 -23.19
CA ARG A 418 -5.90 -13.56 -24.55
C ARG A 418 -4.66 -13.52 -25.42
N ILE A 419 -3.49 -13.42 -24.79
CA ILE A 419 -2.19 -13.41 -25.44
C ILE A 419 -1.43 -14.64 -24.92
N GLN A 420 -1.56 -15.73 -25.59
CA GLN A 420 -0.69 -16.92 -25.47
C GLN A 420 -0.23 -17.33 -26.85
#